data_153b3caf8abed605a7fe3c604ce5ea72
#
_entry.id   153b3caf8abed605a7fe3c604ce5ea72
#
_cell.length_a   1.000
_cell.length_b   1.000
_cell.length_c   1.000
_cell.angle_alpha   90.00
_cell.angle_beta   90.00
_cell.angle_gamma   90.00
#
_symmetry.space_group_name_H-M   'P 1'
#
loop_
_entity.id
_entity.type
_entity.pdbx_description
1 polymer ?
#
loop_
_entity_poly.entity_id
_entity_poly.type
_entity_poly.pdbx_seq_one_letter_code
_entity_poly.pdbx_strand_id
1 'polypeptide(L)'
;MAAGTLASSANAAERYIGVSATGTVKVKPDTVRLNATVAVVAGTNKDALAGASASATKLRTALGANGIIPSYIKSNTLTVFPEYNYTADKGSTLVGYRATQSFEVIIRNASNAGTVVDAVVAAVGDSLAIDGVTPYVYDNTSATEKARVDAVARAKAKATSYARLLGVKLGKVTYLEESSSPSPFPIMMAMAKSDAGATQIDLGQQDVSISIVARWSIA
;
A
#
# COMPACT_ATOMS: atom_id res chain seq x y z
N MET A 1 11.80 -60.38 -42.27
CA MET A 1 11.72 -58.95 -42.04
C MET A 1 10.42 -58.67 -41.31
N ALA A 2 10.50 -58.41 -40.02
CA ALA A 2 9.30 -58.06 -39.21
C ALA A 2 9.23 -56.54 -39.12
N ALA A 3 8.18 -55.97 -39.70
CA ALA A 3 7.89 -54.56 -39.59
C ALA A 3 7.18 -54.26 -38.26
N GLY A 4 7.90 -53.70 -37.31
CA GLY A 4 7.33 -53.22 -36.06
C GLY A 4 6.56 -51.93 -36.29
N THR A 5 5.26 -51.97 -36.15
CA THR A 5 4.38 -50.79 -36.11
C THR A 5 4.58 -50.09 -34.78
N LEU A 6 5.24 -48.94 -34.80
CA LEU A 6 5.25 -47.99 -33.66
C LEU A 6 3.88 -47.36 -33.54
N ALA A 7 3.08 -47.83 -32.60
CA ALA A 7 1.85 -47.17 -32.20
C ALA A 7 2.22 -45.87 -31.45
N SER A 8 2.12 -44.73 -32.15
CA SER A 8 2.16 -43.42 -31.54
C SER A 8 0.91 -43.27 -30.66
N SER A 9 1.08 -43.35 -29.35
CA SER A 9 0.03 -43.00 -28.40
C SER A 9 -0.24 -41.49 -28.52
N ALA A 10 -1.23 -41.13 -29.34
CA ALA A 10 -1.77 -39.77 -29.34
C ALA A 10 -2.32 -39.48 -27.96
N ASN A 11 -1.62 -38.61 -27.23
CA ASN A 11 -2.09 -38.11 -25.96
C ASN A 11 -3.39 -37.31 -26.23
N ALA A 12 -4.53 -37.92 -25.92
CA ALA A 12 -5.83 -37.25 -26.11
C ALA A 12 -5.83 -36.00 -25.29
N ALA A 13 -5.85 -34.83 -25.94
CA ALA A 13 -5.89 -33.54 -25.26
C ALA A 13 -7.07 -33.53 -24.27
N GLU A 14 -6.76 -33.35 -23.00
CA GLU A 14 -7.80 -33.30 -21.97
C GLU A 14 -8.82 -32.20 -22.32
N ARG A 15 -10.08 -32.59 -22.44
CA ARG A 15 -11.17 -31.65 -22.69
C ARG A 15 -11.53 -30.96 -21.37
N TYR A 16 -11.54 -29.65 -21.38
CA TYR A 16 -11.82 -28.86 -20.17
C TYR A 16 -12.58 -27.56 -20.46
N ILE A 17 -13.23 -27.03 -19.44
CA ILE A 17 -13.70 -25.65 -19.37
C ILE A 17 -12.71 -24.86 -18.53
N GLY A 18 -12.05 -23.87 -19.13
CA GLY A 18 -11.16 -22.92 -18.46
C GLY A 18 -11.85 -21.57 -18.27
N VAL A 19 -11.80 -21.05 -17.07
CA VAL A 19 -12.36 -19.72 -16.72
C VAL A 19 -11.41 -18.96 -15.84
N SER A 20 -11.47 -17.63 -15.94
CA SER A 20 -10.90 -16.70 -14.97
C SER A 20 -12.01 -16.02 -14.18
N ALA A 21 -11.74 -15.73 -12.92
CA ALA A 21 -12.62 -14.96 -12.05
C ALA A 21 -11.81 -14.15 -11.05
N THR A 22 -12.38 -13.01 -10.66
CA THR A 22 -11.83 -12.15 -9.61
C THR A 22 -12.86 -12.06 -8.48
N GLY A 23 -12.40 -12.36 -7.27
CA GLY A 23 -13.14 -12.10 -6.05
C GLY A 23 -12.64 -10.80 -5.43
N THR A 24 -13.56 -10.02 -4.87
CA THR A 24 -13.24 -8.71 -4.27
C THR A 24 -13.99 -8.52 -2.96
N VAL A 25 -13.26 -8.03 -1.96
CA VAL A 25 -13.82 -7.68 -0.65
C VAL A 25 -13.47 -6.25 -0.31
N LYS A 26 -14.47 -5.47 0.10
CA LYS A 26 -14.26 -4.10 0.61
C LYS A 26 -13.90 -4.15 2.09
N VAL A 27 -12.82 -3.47 2.46
CA VAL A 27 -12.36 -3.36 3.84
C VAL A 27 -12.14 -1.90 4.21
N LYS A 28 -12.44 -1.57 5.46
CA LYS A 28 -12.13 -0.25 6.02
C LYS A 28 -10.68 -0.26 6.52
N PRO A 29 -9.83 0.71 6.15
CA PRO A 29 -8.51 0.87 6.73
C PRO A 29 -8.56 0.96 8.25
N ASP A 30 -7.64 0.28 8.93
CA ASP A 30 -7.47 0.27 10.39
C ASP A 30 -6.21 1.01 10.83
N THR A 31 -5.35 1.33 9.89
CA THR A 31 -4.01 1.87 10.08
C THR A 31 -3.77 3.03 9.12
N VAL A 32 -2.94 3.99 9.55
CA VAL A 32 -2.49 5.10 8.70
C VAL A 32 -0.96 5.09 8.66
N ARG A 33 -0.41 5.23 7.47
CA ARG A 33 1.00 5.54 7.25
C ARG A 33 1.13 7.05 7.13
N LEU A 34 1.91 7.64 8.04
CA LEU A 34 2.31 9.04 8.00
C LEU A 34 3.75 9.11 7.52
N ASN A 35 3.99 9.84 6.44
CA ASN A 35 5.32 10.23 5.98
C ASN A 35 5.54 11.69 6.34
N ALA A 36 6.65 11.96 7.01
CA ALA A 36 6.99 13.28 7.49
C ALA A 36 8.49 13.54 7.36
N THR A 37 8.85 14.78 7.07
CA THR A 37 10.24 15.22 6.92
C THR A 37 10.51 16.40 7.84
N VAL A 38 11.59 16.30 8.59
CA VAL A 38 12.14 17.42 9.36
C VAL A 38 13.28 18.03 8.57
N ALA A 39 13.26 19.35 8.39
CA ALA A 39 14.30 20.10 7.69
C ALA A 39 14.71 21.34 8.47
N VAL A 40 16.01 21.56 8.61
CA VAL A 40 16.58 22.73 9.29
C VAL A 40 17.74 23.29 8.47
N VAL A 41 17.75 24.61 8.30
CA VAL A 41 18.85 25.34 7.65
C VAL A 41 19.63 26.12 8.71
N ALA A 42 20.96 26.00 8.67
CA ALA A 42 21.85 26.73 9.57
C ALA A 42 23.15 27.14 8.85
N GLY A 43 23.90 28.05 9.46
CA GLY A 43 25.14 28.59 8.86
C GLY A 43 26.26 27.56 8.71
N THR A 44 26.24 26.48 9.49
CA THR A 44 27.20 25.37 9.38
C THR A 44 26.50 24.02 9.24
N ASN A 45 27.20 23.08 8.63
CA ASN A 45 26.75 21.69 8.51
C ASN A 45 26.43 21.06 9.89
N LYS A 46 27.30 21.32 10.88
CA LYS A 46 27.15 20.83 12.26
C LYS A 46 25.88 21.37 12.92
N ASP A 47 25.60 22.66 12.78
CA ASP A 47 24.45 23.30 13.40
C ASP A 47 23.14 22.88 12.72
N ALA A 48 23.15 22.74 11.39
CA ALA A 48 22.01 22.22 10.64
C ALA A 48 21.64 20.81 11.10
N LEU A 49 22.64 19.91 11.22
CA LEU A 49 22.43 18.55 11.71
C LEU A 49 21.93 18.52 13.17
N ALA A 50 22.52 19.35 14.04
CA ALA A 50 22.06 19.45 15.42
C ALA A 50 20.62 19.93 15.54
N GLY A 51 20.23 20.93 14.74
CA GLY A 51 18.86 21.44 14.68
C GLY A 51 17.86 20.39 14.17
N ALA A 52 18.22 19.67 13.09
CA ALA A 52 17.40 18.57 12.57
C ALA A 52 17.23 17.45 13.61
N SER A 53 18.29 17.07 14.32
CA SER A 53 18.25 16.07 15.37
C SER A 53 17.36 16.48 16.55
N ALA A 54 17.42 17.76 16.95
CA ALA A 54 16.55 18.31 17.99
C ALA A 54 15.08 18.27 17.57
N SER A 55 14.77 18.69 16.34
CA SER A 55 13.40 18.63 15.78
C SER A 55 12.90 17.18 15.63
N ALA A 56 13.78 16.26 15.22
CA ALA A 56 13.46 14.83 15.15
C ALA A 56 13.18 14.23 16.54
N THR A 57 13.83 14.72 17.59
CA THR A 57 13.56 14.33 18.98
C THR A 57 12.18 14.81 19.42
N LYS A 58 11.80 16.06 19.11
CA LYS A 58 10.45 16.60 19.38
C LYS A 58 9.38 15.76 18.69
N LEU A 59 9.60 15.39 17.41
CA LEU A 59 8.70 14.53 16.64
C LEU A 59 8.48 13.19 17.36
N ARG A 60 9.57 12.49 17.74
CA ARG A 60 9.47 11.19 18.43
C ARG A 60 8.78 11.32 19.79
N THR A 61 9.05 12.38 20.53
CA THR A 61 8.40 12.64 21.83
C THR A 61 6.90 12.85 21.66
N ALA A 62 6.48 13.65 20.67
CA ALA A 62 5.07 13.86 20.36
C ALA A 62 4.37 12.58 19.92
N LEU A 63 5.02 11.77 19.07
CA LEU A 63 4.52 10.47 18.67
C LEU A 63 4.35 9.53 19.88
N GLY A 64 5.36 9.44 20.76
CA GLY A 64 5.31 8.62 21.96
C GLY A 64 4.18 9.04 22.92
N ALA A 65 3.99 10.34 23.12
CA ALA A 65 2.90 10.89 23.93
C ALA A 65 1.50 10.53 23.38
N ASN A 66 1.40 10.26 22.09
CA ASN A 66 0.17 9.82 21.40
C ASN A 66 0.11 8.30 21.20
N GLY A 67 0.91 7.52 21.95
CA GLY A 67 0.83 6.06 21.97
C GLY A 67 1.55 5.37 20.81
N ILE A 68 2.34 6.06 20.02
CA ILE A 68 3.13 5.44 18.94
C ILE A 68 4.43 4.89 19.53
N ILE A 69 4.57 3.58 19.51
CA ILE A 69 5.77 2.89 20.02
C ILE A 69 6.95 3.02 19.06
N PRO A 70 8.20 2.97 19.53
CA PRO A 70 9.38 3.17 18.69
C PRO A 70 9.51 2.24 17.48
N SER A 71 9.00 1.00 17.57
CA SER A 71 9.00 0.05 16.45
C SER A 71 8.11 0.46 15.27
N TYR A 72 7.21 1.42 15.45
CA TYR A 72 6.36 2.00 14.41
C TYR A 72 6.91 3.31 13.84
N ILE A 73 8.12 3.73 14.28
CA ILE A 73 8.79 4.93 13.79
C ILE A 73 10.06 4.50 13.06
N LYS A 74 10.08 4.65 11.75
CA LYS A 74 11.23 4.33 10.91
C LYS A 74 11.85 5.62 10.38
N SER A 75 13.16 5.81 10.58
CA SER A 75 13.94 6.85 9.89
C SER A 75 14.39 6.30 8.53
N ASN A 76 14.07 6.99 7.45
CA ASN A 76 14.42 6.55 6.10
C ASN A 76 15.71 7.20 5.61
N THR A 77 15.77 8.52 5.61
CA THR A 77 16.90 9.27 5.01
C THR A 77 17.35 10.36 5.96
N LEU A 78 18.66 10.55 6.07
CA LEU A 78 19.28 11.70 6.71
C LEU A 78 20.31 12.27 5.75
N THR A 79 20.14 13.52 5.36
CA THR A 79 21.06 14.22 4.44
C THR A 79 21.39 15.61 4.95
N VAL A 80 22.59 16.08 4.60
CA VAL A 80 22.98 17.47 4.82
C VAL A 80 23.66 17.98 3.56
N PHE A 81 23.15 19.07 3.00
CA PHE A 81 23.65 19.68 1.78
C PHE A 81 23.80 21.18 1.93
N PRO A 82 24.76 21.81 1.23
CA PRO A 82 24.81 23.26 1.11
C PRO A 82 23.56 23.76 0.35
N GLU A 83 22.98 24.84 0.84
CA GLU A 83 21.83 25.51 0.23
C GLU A 83 22.26 26.84 -0.36
N TYR A 84 21.89 27.04 -1.61
CA TYR A 84 22.23 28.25 -2.37
C TYR A 84 20.98 29.00 -2.76
N ASN A 85 21.05 30.31 -2.72
CA ASN A 85 20.08 31.19 -3.36
C ASN A 85 20.66 31.73 -4.68
N TYR A 86 19.85 31.68 -5.73
CA TYR A 86 20.23 32.25 -7.03
C TYR A 86 19.47 33.55 -7.29
N THR A 87 20.22 34.62 -7.56
CA THR A 87 19.65 35.90 -8.01
C THR A 87 20.29 36.29 -9.31
N ALA A 88 19.52 36.94 -10.19
CA ALA A 88 20.02 37.41 -11.51
C ALA A 88 21.24 38.34 -11.39
N ASP A 89 21.28 39.14 -10.33
CA ASP A 89 22.34 40.16 -10.13
C ASP A 89 23.60 39.62 -9.46
N LYS A 90 23.47 38.60 -8.58
CA LYS A 90 24.58 38.10 -7.75
C LYS A 90 24.98 36.66 -8.05
N GLY A 91 24.26 35.97 -8.96
CA GLY A 91 24.46 34.56 -9.24
C GLY A 91 24.08 33.67 -8.04
N SER A 92 24.81 32.56 -7.84
CA SER A 92 24.60 31.61 -6.76
C SER A 92 25.32 32.04 -5.50
N THR A 93 24.59 32.29 -4.42
CA THR A 93 25.15 32.66 -3.09
C THR A 93 24.78 31.57 -2.05
N LEU A 94 25.77 31.13 -1.27
CA LEU A 94 25.55 30.18 -0.20
C LEU A 94 24.66 30.78 0.90
N VAL A 95 23.51 30.19 1.16
CA VAL A 95 22.60 30.56 2.26
C VAL A 95 23.00 29.89 3.55
N GLY A 96 23.46 28.65 3.48
CA GLY A 96 23.81 27.81 4.61
C GLY A 96 23.83 26.33 4.24
N TYR A 97 23.52 25.50 5.22
CA TYR A 97 23.42 24.04 5.05
C TYR A 97 22.04 23.58 5.48
N ARG A 98 21.38 22.79 4.65
CA ARG A 98 20.10 22.16 4.95
C ARG A 98 20.31 20.73 5.40
N ALA A 99 19.93 20.42 6.64
CA ALA A 99 19.83 19.06 7.13
C ALA A 99 18.39 18.60 7.05
N THR A 100 18.17 17.43 6.47
CA THR A 100 16.83 16.84 6.25
C THR A 100 16.82 15.44 6.78
N GLN A 101 15.79 15.09 7.58
CA GLN A 101 15.54 13.72 8.06
C GLN A 101 14.09 13.34 7.80
N SER A 102 13.88 12.25 7.05
CA SER A 102 12.53 11.74 6.75
C SER A 102 12.17 10.53 7.62
N PHE A 103 10.87 10.42 7.89
CA PHE A 103 10.28 9.40 8.74
C PHE A 103 9.08 8.75 8.07
N GLU A 104 8.94 7.45 8.28
CA GLU A 104 7.70 6.72 8.07
C GLU A 104 7.18 6.29 9.44
N VAL A 105 5.93 6.62 9.72
CA VAL A 105 5.27 6.33 11.00
C VAL A 105 4.01 5.53 10.76
N ILE A 106 3.84 4.44 11.50
CA ILE A 106 2.66 3.59 11.46
C ILE A 106 1.74 3.92 12.62
N ILE A 107 0.57 4.47 12.32
CA ILE A 107 -0.47 4.80 13.30
C ILE A 107 -1.53 3.70 13.24
N ARG A 108 -1.48 2.75 14.22
CA ARG A 108 -2.33 1.54 14.25
C ARG A 108 -3.81 1.84 14.51
N ASN A 109 -4.13 2.94 15.10
CA ASN A 109 -5.50 3.40 15.26
C ASN A 109 -5.78 4.51 14.24
N ALA A 110 -6.34 4.13 13.09
CA ALA A 110 -6.59 5.07 12.01
C ALA A 110 -7.50 6.25 12.41
N SER A 111 -8.42 6.05 13.36
CA SER A 111 -9.31 7.13 13.83
C SER A 111 -8.58 8.21 14.63
N ASN A 112 -7.41 7.90 15.22
CA ASN A 112 -6.58 8.86 15.94
C ASN A 112 -5.55 9.58 15.07
N ALA A 113 -5.47 9.26 13.78
CA ALA A 113 -4.40 9.76 12.93
C ALA A 113 -4.39 11.28 12.80
N GLY A 114 -5.54 11.93 12.75
CA GLY A 114 -5.64 13.40 12.73
C GLY A 114 -5.04 14.03 13.98
N THR A 115 -5.42 13.54 15.15
CA THR A 115 -4.88 14.01 16.45
C THR A 115 -3.36 13.84 16.54
N VAL A 116 -2.83 12.71 16.03
CA VAL A 116 -1.38 12.45 16.01
C VAL A 116 -0.67 13.45 15.08
N VAL A 117 -1.23 13.70 13.90
CA VAL A 117 -0.68 14.69 12.94
C VAL A 117 -0.65 16.07 13.57
N ASP A 118 -1.76 16.54 14.17
CA ASP A 118 -1.86 17.84 14.81
C ASP A 118 -0.85 17.99 15.96
N ALA A 119 -0.70 16.94 16.78
CA ALA A 119 0.25 16.95 17.88
C ALA A 119 1.72 17.03 17.40
N VAL A 120 2.06 16.34 16.31
CA VAL A 120 3.41 16.39 15.74
C VAL A 120 3.68 17.75 15.11
N VAL A 121 2.72 18.33 14.39
CA VAL A 121 2.83 19.68 13.81
C VAL A 121 3.02 20.72 14.92
N ALA A 122 2.23 20.64 15.99
CA ALA A 122 2.33 21.56 17.12
C ALA A 122 3.69 21.46 17.85
N ALA A 123 4.25 20.24 17.99
CA ALA A 123 5.51 20.03 18.70
C ALA A 123 6.76 20.42 17.91
N VAL A 124 6.76 20.18 16.61
CA VAL A 124 7.93 20.40 15.73
C VAL A 124 7.92 21.79 15.09
N GLY A 125 6.73 22.29 14.75
CA GLY A 125 6.55 23.61 14.12
C GLY A 125 7.05 23.64 12.69
N ASP A 126 7.56 24.81 12.27
CA ASP A 126 7.93 25.12 10.88
C ASP A 126 9.05 24.22 10.29
N SER A 127 9.76 23.48 11.13
CA SER A 127 10.77 22.52 10.68
C SER A 127 10.18 21.22 10.14
N LEU A 128 8.84 21.02 10.23
CA LEU A 128 8.14 19.81 9.80
C LEU A 128 7.43 20.02 8.47
N ALA A 129 7.61 19.07 7.57
CA ALA A 129 6.75 18.85 6.42
C ALA A 129 6.01 17.53 6.55
N ILE A 130 4.71 17.51 6.28
CA ILE A 130 3.92 16.28 6.12
C ILE A 130 3.92 15.92 4.64
N ASP A 131 4.63 14.85 4.30
CA ASP A 131 4.81 14.41 2.91
C ASP A 131 3.63 13.56 2.41
N GLY A 132 2.91 12.94 3.36
CA GLY A 132 1.71 12.17 3.03
C GLY A 132 1.11 11.45 4.22
N VAL A 133 -0.21 11.25 4.13
CA VAL A 133 -1.02 10.50 5.09
C VAL A 133 -1.84 9.50 4.31
N THR A 134 -1.55 8.21 4.46
CA THR A 134 -2.14 7.14 3.65
C THR A 134 -2.81 6.10 4.54
N PRO A 135 -4.15 6.04 4.56
CA PRO A 135 -4.87 4.96 5.21
C PRO A 135 -4.63 3.63 4.49
N TYR A 136 -4.48 2.54 5.25
CA TYR A 136 -4.36 1.19 4.69
C TYR A 136 -4.80 0.13 5.70
N VAL A 137 -4.96 -1.10 5.26
CA VAL A 137 -5.24 -2.26 6.11
C VAL A 137 -3.91 -2.89 6.48
N TYR A 138 -3.59 -2.94 7.78
CA TYR A 138 -2.29 -3.44 8.26
C TYR A 138 -2.12 -4.94 8.00
N ASP A 139 -3.17 -5.71 8.30
CA ASP A 139 -3.20 -7.14 8.01
C ASP A 139 -4.42 -7.46 7.14
N ASN A 140 -4.16 -7.76 5.88
CA ASN A 140 -5.19 -8.09 4.92
C ASN A 140 -5.47 -9.60 4.79
N THR A 141 -4.87 -10.45 5.63
CA THR A 141 -4.96 -11.93 5.53
C THR A 141 -6.41 -12.41 5.51
N SER A 142 -7.24 -11.92 6.43
CA SER A 142 -8.67 -12.28 6.50
C SER A 142 -9.45 -11.79 5.28
N ALA A 143 -9.15 -10.59 4.78
CA ALA A 143 -9.79 -10.04 3.59
C ALA A 143 -9.37 -10.81 2.32
N THR A 144 -8.10 -11.15 2.22
CA THR A 144 -7.54 -11.97 1.14
C THR A 144 -8.22 -13.35 1.09
N GLU A 145 -8.42 -14.00 2.24
CA GLU A 145 -9.11 -15.29 2.29
C GLU A 145 -10.58 -15.18 1.84
N LYS A 146 -11.28 -14.15 2.28
CA LYS A 146 -12.66 -13.89 1.80
C LYS A 146 -12.70 -13.62 0.30
N ALA A 147 -11.72 -12.90 -0.25
CA ALA A 147 -11.61 -12.65 -1.68
C ALA A 147 -11.34 -13.95 -2.47
N ARG A 148 -10.52 -14.88 -1.92
CA ARG A 148 -10.35 -16.23 -2.51
C ARG A 148 -11.65 -17.02 -2.56
N VAL A 149 -12.40 -17.03 -1.47
CA VAL A 149 -13.71 -17.70 -1.42
C VAL A 149 -14.64 -17.15 -2.49
N ASP A 150 -14.73 -15.83 -2.64
CA ASP A 150 -15.55 -15.17 -3.67
C ASP A 150 -15.05 -15.50 -5.09
N ALA A 151 -13.72 -15.46 -5.34
CA ALA A 151 -13.13 -15.81 -6.63
C ALA A 151 -13.46 -17.23 -7.05
N VAL A 152 -13.29 -18.20 -6.14
CA VAL A 152 -13.60 -19.62 -6.40
C VAL A 152 -15.09 -19.83 -6.67
N ALA A 153 -15.97 -19.20 -5.89
CA ALA A 153 -17.41 -19.27 -6.09
C ALA A 153 -17.82 -18.74 -7.47
N ARG A 154 -17.29 -17.58 -7.86
CA ARG A 154 -17.52 -16.99 -9.19
C ARG A 154 -16.98 -17.83 -10.33
N ALA A 155 -15.78 -18.38 -10.19
CA ALA A 155 -15.18 -19.25 -11.20
C ALA A 155 -16.03 -20.52 -11.40
N LYS A 156 -16.45 -21.16 -10.32
CA LYS A 156 -17.32 -22.35 -10.34
C LYS A 156 -18.68 -22.04 -10.98
N ALA A 157 -19.31 -20.94 -10.61
CA ALA A 157 -20.58 -20.51 -11.20
C ALA A 157 -20.45 -20.27 -12.72
N LYS A 158 -19.36 -19.61 -13.15
CA LYS A 158 -19.06 -19.38 -14.58
C LYS A 158 -18.84 -20.69 -15.33
N ALA A 159 -18.04 -21.61 -14.80
CA ALA A 159 -17.78 -22.92 -15.40
C ALA A 159 -19.04 -23.76 -15.51
N THR A 160 -19.89 -23.77 -14.45
CA THR A 160 -21.18 -24.47 -14.46
C THR A 160 -22.13 -23.89 -15.53
N SER A 161 -22.15 -22.56 -15.68
CA SER A 161 -22.94 -21.92 -16.73
C SER A 161 -22.51 -22.35 -18.13
N TYR A 162 -21.18 -22.37 -18.39
CA TYR A 162 -20.65 -22.82 -19.68
C TYR A 162 -20.95 -24.31 -19.93
N ALA A 163 -20.78 -25.18 -18.91
CA ALA A 163 -21.10 -26.60 -19.06
C ALA A 163 -22.58 -26.80 -19.48
N ARG A 164 -23.51 -26.08 -18.85
CA ARG A 164 -24.92 -26.12 -19.19
C ARG A 164 -25.19 -25.63 -20.63
N LEU A 165 -24.59 -24.52 -21.06
CA LEU A 165 -24.76 -23.95 -22.39
C LEU A 165 -24.19 -24.86 -23.48
N LEU A 166 -23.13 -25.60 -23.19
CA LEU A 166 -22.47 -26.52 -24.10
C LEU A 166 -23.09 -27.95 -24.07
N GLY A 167 -24.05 -28.20 -23.17
CA GLY A 167 -24.67 -29.53 -23.02
C GLY A 167 -23.74 -30.61 -22.49
N VAL A 168 -22.68 -30.24 -21.73
CA VAL A 168 -21.69 -31.15 -21.15
C VAL A 168 -21.79 -31.15 -19.62
N LYS A 169 -21.26 -32.21 -18.99
CA LYS A 169 -21.15 -32.28 -17.53
C LYS A 169 -19.83 -31.71 -17.05
N LEU A 170 -19.90 -30.83 -16.05
CA LEU A 170 -18.71 -30.30 -15.37
C LEU A 170 -18.11 -31.36 -14.45
N GLY A 171 -16.84 -31.66 -14.63
CA GLY A 171 -16.11 -32.66 -13.86
C GLY A 171 -15.30 -32.06 -12.71
N LYS A 172 -14.15 -32.68 -12.41
CA LYS A 172 -13.23 -32.22 -11.35
C LYS A 172 -12.37 -31.05 -11.80
N VAL A 173 -11.89 -30.26 -10.83
CA VAL A 173 -10.85 -29.25 -11.07
C VAL A 173 -9.55 -29.96 -11.45
N THR A 174 -8.97 -29.61 -12.58
CA THR A 174 -7.70 -30.15 -13.09
C THR A 174 -6.56 -29.15 -12.99
N TYR A 175 -6.88 -27.87 -12.85
CA TYR A 175 -5.89 -26.80 -12.72
C TYR A 175 -6.47 -25.63 -11.93
N LEU A 176 -5.65 -25.05 -11.07
CA LEU A 176 -5.94 -23.80 -10.36
C LEU A 176 -4.64 -23.00 -10.26
N GLU A 177 -4.70 -21.74 -10.67
CA GLU A 177 -3.63 -20.78 -10.51
C GLU A 177 -4.21 -19.49 -9.89
N GLU A 178 -3.56 -19.01 -8.85
CA GLU A 178 -3.87 -17.73 -8.25
C GLU A 178 -2.86 -16.69 -8.77
N SER A 179 -3.37 -15.65 -9.38
CA SER A 179 -2.60 -14.45 -9.72
C SER A 179 -2.94 -13.37 -8.72
N SER A 180 -2.15 -13.28 -7.67
CA SER A 180 -2.31 -12.22 -6.68
C SER A 180 -1.44 -11.03 -7.05
N SER A 181 -2.07 -9.92 -7.40
CA SER A 181 -1.53 -8.60 -7.17
C SER A 181 -2.41 -7.94 -6.10
N PRO A 182 -2.11 -8.11 -4.82
CA PRO A 182 -2.73 -7.30 -3.81
C PRO A 182 -2.13 -5.89 -3.93
N SER A 183 -2.60 -5.13 -4.88
CA SER A 183 -2.36 -3.69 -4.91
C SER A 183 -3.59 -3.03 -4.28
N PRO A 184 -3.49 -2.52 -3.06
CA PRO A 184 -4.52 -1.66 -2.54
C PRO A 184 -4.44 -0.35 -3.32
N PHE A 185 -5.29 -0.19 -4.33
CA PHE A 185 -5.50 1.13 -4.92
C PHE A 185 -6.39 1.92 -3.96
N PRO A 186 -5.91 3.04 -3.39
CA PRO A 186 -6.78 3.94 -2.68
C PRO A 186 -7.77 4.53 -3.69
N ILE A 187 -9.05 4.31 -3.47
CA ILE A 187 -10.09 5.05 -4.19
C ILE A 187 -10.04 6.46 -3.61
N MET A 188 -9.49 7.41 -4.35
CA MET A 188 -9.55 8.83 -4.00
C MET A 188 -11.02 9.27 -4.04
N MET A 189 -11.63 9.41 -2.87
CA MET A 189 -12.87 10.17 -2.74
C MET A 189 -12.54 11.65 -2.60
N ALA A 190 -13.34 12.48 -3.29
CA ALA A 190 -13.19 13.93 -3.32
C ALA A 190 -13.16 14.53 -1.91
N MET A 191 -12.20 15.44 -1.69
CA MET A 191 -12.05 16.19 -0.44
C MET A 191 -13.30 17.02 -0.16
N ALA A 192 -13.94 16.76 0.97
CA ALA A 192 -14.92 17.67 1.54
C ALA A 192 -14.18 18.87 2.15
N LYS A 193 -14.76 20.07 1.94
CA LYS A 193 -14.26 21.34 2.46
C LYS A 193 -14.33 21.31 3.98
N SER A 194 -13.20 21.38 4.69
CA SER A 194 -13.18 21.40 6.16
C SER A 194 -13.26 22.84 6.68
N ASP A 195 -14.17 23.08 7.60
CA ASP A 195 -14.11 24.18 8.54
C ASP A 195 -12.94 24.00 9.50
N ALA A 196 -12.39 25.12 10.01
CA ALA A 196 -11.21 25.15 10.87
C ALA A 196 -11.42 24.37 12.19
N GLY A 197 -11.14 23.08 12.16
CA GLY A 197 -11.19 22.12 13.26
C GLY A 197 -9.97 21.17 13.17
N ALA A 198 -9.88 20.19 14.11
CA ALA A 198 -8.84 19.16 14.10
C ALA A 198 -8.71 18.48 12.71
N THR A 199 -7.50 18.11 12.33
CA THR A 199 -7.22 17.46 11.03
C THR A 199 -8.06 16.20 10.89
N GLN A 200 -8.98 16.19 9.92
CA GLN A 200 -9.84 15.05 9.63
C GLN A 200 -9.22 14.20 8.50
N ILE A 201 -9.08 12.91 8.77
CA ILE A 201 -8.55 11.94 7.80
C ILE A 201 -9.66 10.95 7.46
N ASP A 202 -10.19 11.07 6.24
CA ASP A 202 -11.20 10.16 5.73
C ASP A 202 -10.55 8.84 5.31
N LEU A 203 -10.95 7.75 5.96
CA LEU A 203 -10.34 6.43 5.76
C LEU A 203 -10.81 5.74 4.48
N GLY A 204 -12.02 6.07 4.00
CA GLY A 204 -12.62 5.44 2.83
C GLY A 204 -12.78 3.92 2.98
N GLN A 205 -12.75 3.22 1.85
CA GLN A 205 -12.72 1.75 1.76
C GLN A 205 -11.64 1.35 0.75
N GLN A 206 -11.02 0.19 0.97
CA GLN A 206 -10.05 -0.42 0.06
C GLN A 206 -10.59 -1.73 -0.46
N ASP A 207 -10.36 -2.01 -1.75
CA ASP A 207 -10.72 -3.28 -2.36
C ASP A 207 -9.52 -4.23 -2.26
N VAL A 208 -9.75 -5.41 -1.64
CA VAL A 208 -8.81 -6.53 -1.67
C VAL A 208 -9.33 -7.52 -2.70
N SER A 209 -8.56 -7.74 -3.76
CA SER A 209 -8.97 -8.57 -4.89
C SER A 209 -7.98 -9.71 -5.13
N ILE A 210 -8.54 -10.89 -5.43
CA ILE A 210 -7.79 -12.09 -5.85
C ILE A 210 -8.33 -12.54 -7.18
N SER A 211 -7.43 -12.75 -8.14
CA SER A 211 -7.77 -13.31 -9.44
C SER A 211 -7.29 -14.76 -9.55
N ILE A 212 -8.14 -15.62 -10.08
CA ILE A 212 -7.81 -17.03 -10.31
C ILE A 212 -8.10 -17.43 -11.74
N VAL A 213 -7.31 -18.39 -12.23
CA VAL A 213 -7.60 -19.17 -13.43
C VAL A 213 -7.82 -20.61 -13.01
N ALA A 214 -8.93 -21.20 -13.40
CA ALA A 214 -9.24 -22.58 -13.05
C ALA A 214 -9.74 -23.36 -14.26
N ARG A 215 -9.42 -24.67 -14.32
CA ARG A 215 -9.87 -25.60 -15.35
C ARG A 215 -10.61 -26.75 -14.72
N TRP A 216 -11.70 -27.15 -15.34
CA TRP A 216 -12.50 -28.32 -14.97
C TRP A 216 -12.54 -29.28 -16.15
N SER A 217 -12.37 -30.57 -15.90
CA SER A 217 -12.63 -31.60 -16.89
C SER A 217 -14.11 -31.58 -17.31
N ILE A 218 -14.40 -32.03 -18.50
CA ILE A 218 -15.79 -32.21 -19.00
C ILE A 218 -16.00 -33.62 -19.51
N ALA A 219 -17.21 -34.13 -19.27
CA ALA A 219 -17.67 -35.42 -19.75
C ALA A 219 -18.82 -35.24 -20.76
#